data_ba8a2825365aedc445f9804140206ccc
#
_entry.id   ba8a2825365aedc445f9804140206ccc
#
_cell.length_a   1.000
_cell.length_b   1.000
_cell.length_c   1.000
_cell.angle_alpha   90.00
_cell.angle_beta   90.00
_cell.angle_gamma   90.00
#
_symmetry.space_group_name_H-M   'P 1'
#
loop_
_entity.id
_entity.type
_entity.pdbx_description
1 polymer ?
#
loop_
_entity_poly.entity_id
_entity_poly.type
_entity_poly.pdbx_seq_one_letter_code
_entity_poly.pdbx_strand_id
1 'polypeptide(L)'
;QLFKQLLMVSGFDRYYQIAKCFRDEDLRADRQPEFTQIDIETSFLDEQEIMAITERMIRGLFKEVLEVDLPVFPHMTYAEALDRYGSDKPDLRIALELVSVDDLMQQVEFKVFRGPADDPAGRVAALKVTGGAAISRKDIDDYTKFVSIYGARGLAWIKVNDLAAGVEGLQSPILKFMPETIVAQMMQRLGAANGDIIFFGADRTRVVNEALGALRLKVAEDLGMVAPGWAPLWVVDFPMFEEDANGAWTPLHHPFTAPSCDAAQLAANPGKALSRAYDMVLNGCELGGGSIR
;
A
#
# COMPACT_ATOMS: atom_id res chain seq x y z
N GLN A 1 -27.80 7.89 3.00
CA GLN A 1 -27.72 7.41 1.61
C GLN A 1 -29.03 7.63 0.84
N LEU A 2 -30.17 7.23 1.40
CA LEU A 2 -31.46 7.26 0.69
C LEU A 2 -31.84 8.68 0.21
N PHE A 3 -31.69 9.70 1.06
CA PHE A 3 -32.11 11.07 0.71
C PHE A 3 -31.28 11.65 -0.44
N LYS A 4 -29.96 11.49 -0.45
CA LYS A 4 -29.12 11.98 -1.55
C LYS A 4 -29.40 11.23 -2.85
N GLN A 5 -29.68 9.93 -2.80
CA GLN A 5 -30.11 9.16 -3.97
C GLN A 5 -31.44 9.66 -4.54
N LEU A 6 -32.43 9.95 -3.68
CA LEU A 6 -33.72 10.51 -4.11
C LEU A 6 -33.54 11.88 -4.75
N LEU A 7 -32.66 12.74 -4.21
CA LEU A 7 -32.36 14.03 -4.82
C LEU A 7 -31.76 13.87 -6.22
N MET A 8 -30.79 12.98 -6.41
CA MET A 8 -30.18 12.71 -7.72
C MET A 8 -31.22 12.14 -8.72
N VAL A 9 -32.04 11.18 -8.29
CA VAL A 9 -33.12 10.60 -9.13
C VAL A 9 -34.17 11.65 -9.51
N SER A 10 -34.43 12.64 -8.64
CA SER A 10 -35.39 13.73 -8.91
C SER A 10 -34.83 14.83 -9.83
N GLY A 11 -33.61 14.70 -10.33
CA GLY A 11 -33.04 15.59 -11.32
C GLY A 11 -32.10 16.67 -10.75
N PHE A 12 -31.65 16.52 -9.53
CA PHE A 12 -30.56 17.38 -9.01
C PHE A 12 -29.22 16.94 -9.61
N ASP A 13 -28.52 17.84 -10.28
CA ASP A 13 -27.23 17.54 -10.91
C ASP A 13 -26.07 17.57 -9.91
N ARG A 14 -26.20 18.30 -8.83
CA ARG A 14 -25.15 18.49 -7.83
C ARG A 14 -25.75 18.59 -6.45
N TYR A 15 -25.17 17.87 -5.53
CA TYR A 15 -25.50 17.87 -4.11
C TYR A 15 -24.22 17.93 -3.30
N TYR A 16 -24.19 18.70 -2.22
CA TYR A 16 -23.19 18.58 -1.18
C TYR A 16 -23.77 18.90 0.19
N GLN A 17 -23.18 18.32 1.21
CA GLN A 17 -23.53 18.55 2.60
C GLN A 17 -22.30 18.37 3.49
N ILE A 18 -22.19 19.22 4.53
CA ILE A 18 -21.29 18.94 5.66
C ILE A 18 -22.08 18.08 6.63
N ALA A 19 -21.84 16.78 6.61
CA ALA A 19 -22.64 15.78 7.29
C ALA A 19 -21.93 15.21 8.51
N LYS A 20 -22.63 15.18 9.64
CA LYS A 20 -22.19 14.44 10.82
C LYS A 20 -22.52 12.96 10.61
N CYS A 21 -21.49 12.12 10.61
CA CYS A 21 -21.59 10.70 10.31
C CYS A 21 -21.21 9.84 11.50
N PHE A 22 -21.85 8.67 11.58
CA PHE A 22 -21.60 7.66 12.61
C PHE A 22 -21.38 6.31 11.94
N ARG A 23 -20.32 5.60 12.33
CA ARG A 23 -20.04 4.25 11.89
C ARG A 23 -19.66 3.38 13.07
N ASP A 24 -20.19 2.16 13.08
CA ASP A 24 -19.78 1.12 14.03
C ASP A 24 -18.54 0.44 13.47
N GLU A 25 -17.40 0.99 13.80
CA GLU A 25 -16.09 0.53 13.32
C GLU A 25 -15.12 0.45 14.50
N ASP A 26 -14.12 -0.44 14.38
CA ASP A 26 -13.02 -0.51 15.34
C ASP A 26 -12.23 0.82 15.34
N LEU A 27 -11.90 1.30 16.54
CA LEU A 27 -11.08 2.49 16.71
C LEU A 27 -9.68 2.26 16.13
N ARG A 28 -9.24 3.17 15.26
CA ARG A 28 -7.90 3.22 14.70
C ARG A 28 -7.34 4.64 14.81
N ALA A 29 -6.06 4.81 14.57
CA ALA A 29 -5.41 6.12 14.63
C ALA A 29 -6.06 7.15 13.69
N ASP A 30 -6.58 6.69 12.55
CA ASP A 30 -7.19 7.49 11.48
C ASP A 30 -8.72 7.31 11.36
N ARG A 31 -9.38 6.60 12.30
CA ARG A 31 -10.82 6.33 12.26
C ARG A 31 -11.49 6.54 13.62
N GLN A 32 -12.59 7.27 13.59
CA GLN A 32 -13.44 7.57 14.74
C GLN A 32 -14.87 7.11 14.46
N PRO A 33 -15.64 6.63 15.47
CA PRO A 33 -17.03 6.22 15.30
C PRO A 33 -17.96 7.41 14.95
N GLU A 34 -17.58 8.62 15.33
CA GLU A 34 -18.24 9.88 14.98
C GLU A 34 -17.27 10.78 14.23
N PHE A 35 -17.64 11.23 13.03
CA PHE A 35 -16.82 12.08 12.19
C PHE A 35 -17.67 12.96 11.29
N THR A 36 -17.07 13.97 10.68
CA THR A 36 -17.73 14.87 9.74
C THR A 36 -17.23 14.60 8.33
N GLN A 37 -18.15 14.50 7.37
CA GLN A 37 -17.83 14.37 5.95
C GLN A 37 -18.24 15.61 5.18
N ILE A 38 -17.47 15.96 4.17
CA ILE A 38 -17.94 16.73 3.02
C ILE A 38 -18.52 15.69 2.05
N ASP A 39 -19.84 15.51 2.08
CA ASP A 39 -20.54 14.53 1.26
C ASP A 39 -20.98 15.19 -0.06
N ILE A 40 -20.51 14.67 -1.18
CA ILE A 40 -20.70 15.25 -2.51
C ILE A 40 -21.25 14.17 -3.44
N GLU A 41 -22.34 14.51 -4.16
CA GLU A 41 -22.90 13.70 -5.24
C GLU A 41 -23.06 14.56 -6.49
N THR A 42 -22.69 14.03 -7.64
CA THR A 42 -22.78 14.74 -8.92
C THR A 42 -23.29 13.82 -10.01
N SER A 43 -24.09 14.39 -10.94
CA SER A 43 -24.48 13.74 -12.18
C SER A 43 -23.60 14.23 -13.33
N PHE A 44 -23.44 13.38 -14.35
CA PHE A 44 -22.78 13.71 -15.63
C PHE A 44 -21.28 14.07 -15.51
N LEU A 45 -20.62 13.66 -14.42
CA LEU A 45 -19.17 13.75 -14.26
C LEU A 45 -18.55 12.35 -14.23
N ASP A 46 -17.37 12.22 -14.78
CA ASP A 46 -16.56 11.02 -14.64
C ASP A 46 -15.61 11.12 -13.41
N GLU A 47 -14.87 10.05 -13.15
CA GLU A 47 -13.93 9.98 -12.03
C GLU A 47 -12.82 11.02 -12.13
N GLN A 48 -12.35 11.35 -13.33
CA GLN A 48 -11.29 12.34 -13.51
C GLN A 48 -11.78 13.75 -13.19
N GLU A 49 -12.99 14.06 -13.59
CA GLU A 49 -13.62 15.35 -13.33
C GLU A 49 -13.89 15.57 -11.84
N ILE A 50 -14.40 14.54 -11.13
CA ILE A 50 -14.67 14.66 -9.69
C ILE A 50 -13.37 14.70 -8.87
N MET A 51 -12.34 13.91 -9.24
CA MET A 51 -11.03 13.99 -8.63
C MET A 51 -10.42 15.39 -8.82
N ALA A 52 -10.48 15.96 -10.02
CA ALA A 52 -9.97 17.30 -10.29
C ALA A 52 -10.68 18.40 -9.47
N ILE A 53 -12.00 18.30 -9.28
CA ILE A 53 -12.76 19.23 -8.43
C ILE A 53 -12.32 19.10 -6.98
N THR A 54 -12.20 17.89 -6.46
CA THR A 54 -11.85 17.62 -5.07
C THR A 54 -10.40 17.99 -4.79
N GLU A 55 -9.47 17.69 -5.70
CA GLU A 55 -8.08 18.12 -5.60
C GLU A 55 -7.96 19.64 -5.52
N ARG A 56 -8.65 20.36 -6.42
CA ARG A 56 -8.65 21.83 -6.41
C ARG A 56 -9.21 22.36 -5.08
N MET A 57 -10.26 21.75 -4.52
CA MET A 57 -10.83 22.11 -3.22
C MET A 57 -9.79 21.92 -2.10
N ILE A 58 -9.13 20.78 -2.01
CA ILE A 58 -8.14 20.49 -0.96
C ILE A 58 -6.91 21.39 -1.11
N ARG A 59 -6.39 21.57 -2.33
CA ARG A 59 -5.27 22.50 -2.58
C ARG A 59 -5.62 23.94 -2.18
N GLY A 60 -6.83 24.39 -2.51
CA GLY A 60 -7.33 25.70 -2.12
C GLY A 60 -7.44 25.85 -0.60
N LEU A 61 -7.97 24.83 0.09
CA LEU A 61 -8.08 24.81 1.55
C LEU A 61 -6.70 24.90 2.23
N PHE A 62 -5.72 24.10 1.78
CA PHE A 62 -4.37 24.15 2.33
C PHE A 62 -3.70 25.50 2.09
N LYS A 63 -3.90 26.08 0.90
CA LYS A 63 -3.36 27.40 0.59
C LYS A 63 -3.97 28.49 1.48
N GLU A 64 -5.28 28.47 1.65
CA GLU A 64 -6.01 29.54 2.37
C GLU A 64 -5.82 29.44 3.89
N VAL A 65 -5.80 28.22 4.45
CA VAL A 65 -5.78 28.02 5.92
C VAL A 65 -4.36 27.85 6.46
N LEU A 66 -3.48 27.17 5.71
CA LEU A 66 -2.13 26.81 6.16
C LEU A 66 -1.03 27.56 5.40
N GLU A 67 -1.38 28.36 4.39
CA GLU A 67 -0.43 29.02 3.48
C GLU A 67 0.50 28.03 2.74
N VAL A 68 0.05 26.76 2.56
CA VAL A 68 0.79 25.70 1.90
C VAL A 68 0.29 25.50 0.48
N ASP A 69 1.19 25.54 -0.49
CA ASP A 69 0.92 25.15 -1.86
C ASP A 69 1.17 23.65 -2.05
N LEU A 70 0.09 22.85 -2.05
CA LEU A 70 0.20 21.43 -2.36
C LEU A 70 0.54 21.21 -3.85
N PRO A 71 1.38 20.22 -4.19
CA PRO A 71 1.63 19.83 -5.57
C PRO A 71 0.35 19.27 -6.22
N VAL A 72 0.41 19.05 -7.54
CA VAL A 72 -0.58 18.23 -8.24
C VAL A 72 -0.46 16.80 -7.69
N PHE A 73 -1.59 16.15 -7.43
CA PHE A 73 -1.63 14.81 -6.84
C PHE A 73 -1.28 13.78 -7.91
N PRO A 74 -0.18 13.01 -7.74
CA PRO A 74 0.10 11.90 -8.65
C PRO A 74 -0.99 10.83 -8.51
N HIS A 75 -1.21 10.10 -9.62
CA HIS A 75 -2.08 8.92 -9.63
C HIS A 75 -1.22 7.66 -9.50
N MET A 76 -1.65 6.74 -8.67
CA MET A 76 -1.04 5.44 -8.46
C MET A 76 -2.14 4.37 -8.49
N THR A 77 -1.92 3.26 -9.18
CA THR A 77 -2.89 2.17 -9.13
C THR A 77 -2.84 1.45 -7.78
N TYR A 78 -3.97 0.89 -7.37
CA TYR A 78 -4.03 0.04 -6.16
C TYR A 78 -2.97 -1.08 -6.19
N ALA A 79 -2.82 -1.73 -7.36
CA ALA A 79 -1.82 -2.80 -7.52
C ALA A 79 -0.39 -2.28 -7.30
N GLU A 80 -0.05 -1.12 -7.87
CA GLU A 80 1.25 -0.48 -7.65
C GLU A 80 1.47 -0.07 -6.19
N ALA A 81 0.45 0.47 -5.54
CA ALA A 81 0.53 0.87 -4.13
C ALA A 81 0.81 -0.34 -3.22
N LEU A 82 0.13 -1.46 -3.46
CA LEU A 82 0.40 -2.70 -2.71
C LEU A 82 1.75 -3.32 -3.05
N ASP A 83 2.16 -3.29 -4.31
CA ASP A 83 3.44 -3.86 -4.72
C ASP A 83 4.63 -3.10 -4.14
N ARG A 84 4.64 -1.78 -4.24
CA ARG A 84 5.76 -0.93 -3.81
C ARG A 84 5.74 -0.58 -2.33
N TYR A 85 4.57 -0.50 -1.70
CA TYR A 85 4.45 0.03 -0.34
C TYR A 85 3.75 -0.90 0.63
N GLY A 86 3.13 -1.97 0.15
CA GLY A 86 2.36 -2.91 0.98
C GLY A 86 1.08 -2.32 1.57
N SER A 87 0.59 -1.20 1.02
CA SER A 87 -0.58 -0.48 1.53
C SER A 87 -1.28 0.26 0.39
N ASP A 88 -2.61 0.33 0.43
CA ASP A 88 -3.46 1.12 -0.44
C ASP A 88 -3.46 2.63 -0.10
N LYS A 89 -2.85 3.01 1.00
CA LYS A 89 -2.66 4.40 1.45
C LYS A 89 -1.21 4.69 1.84
N PRO A 90 -0.26 4.64 0.89
CA PRO A 90 1.14 4.80 1.22
C PRO A 90 1.50 6.22 1.67
N ASP A 91 2.40 6.34 2.65
CA ASP A 91 3.05 7.61 2.96
C ASP A 91 4.26 7.81 2.02
N LEU A 92 4.09 8.68 1.03
CA LEU A 92 5.14 8.97 0.04
C LEU A 92 6.29 9.85 0.57
N ARG A 93 6.21 10.35 1.80
CA ARG A 93 7.34 11.03 2.47
C ARG A 93 8.45 10.05 2.87
N ILE A 94 8.14 8.76 2.87
CA ILE A 94 9.08 7.69 3.17
C ILE A 94 9.56 7.08 1.85
N ALA A 95 10.84 7.23 1.54
CA ALA A 95 11.44 6.77 0.29
C ALA A 95 11.83 5.28 0.28
N LEU A 96 11.33 4.50 1.25
CA LEU A 96 11.54 3.06 1.29
C LEU A 96 10.47 2.35 0.46
N GLU A 97 10.86 1.42 -0.39
CA GLU A 97 9.96 0.64 -1.23
C GLU A 97 10.20 -0.86 -1.07
N LEU A 98 9.15 -1.63 -1.24
CA LEU A 98 9.22 -3.08 -1.35
C LEU A 98 9.63 -3.43 -2.77
N VAL A 99 10.49 -4.42 -2.91
CA VAL A 99 10.92 -4.94 -4.21
C VAL A 99 10.66 -6.45 -4.25
N SER A 100 9.89 -6.90 -5.23
CA SER A 100 9.67 -8.34 -5.44
C SER A 100 10.97 -9.03 -5.85
N VAL A 101 11.20 -10.20 -5.23
CA VAL A 101 12.34 -11.09 -5.51
C VAL A 101 11.91 -12.53 -5.74
N ASP A 102 10.64 -12.77 -6.03
CA ASP A 102 10.05 -14.11 -6.22
C ASP A 102 10.82 -14.94 -7.25
N ASP A 103 11.10 -14.39 -8.42
CA ASP A 103 11.83 -15.04 -9.52
C ASP A 103 13.25 -15.48 -9.13
N LEU A 104 13.92 -14.74 -8.24
CA LEU A 104 15.21 -15.12 -7.68
C LEU A 104 15.04 -16.22 -6.63
N MET A 105 14.01 -16.14 -5.80
CA MET A 105 13.76 -17.08 -4.71
C MET A 105 13.25 -18.44 -5.21
N GLN A 106 12.65 -18.53 -6.37
CA GLN A 106 12.34 -19.80 -7.07
C GLN A 106 13.58 -20.61 -7.39
N GLN A 107 14.75 -19.98 -7.46
CA GLN A 107 16.02 -20.61 -7.80
C GLN A 107 16.83 -21.06 -6.58
N VAL A 108 16.34 -20.83 -5.35
CA VAL A 108 17.03 -21.23 -4.12
C VAL A 108 16.42 -22.50 -3.53
N GLU A 109 17.23 -23.26 -2.78
CA GLU A 109 16.73 -24.45 -2.08
C GLU A 109 16.09 -24.15 -0.72
N PHE A 110 16.20 -22.91 -0.26
CA PHE A 110 15.66 -22.48 1.03
C PHE A 110 14.14 -22.46 1.01
N LYS A 111 13.51 -23.50 1.55
CA LYS A 111 12.07 -23.75 1.50
C LYS A 111 11.22 -22.60 2.04
N VAL A 112 11.75 -21.83 3.00
CA VAL A 112 11.04 -20.67 3.58
C VAL A 112 10.79 -19.59 2.53
N PHE A 113 11.67 -19.42 1.56
CA PHE A 113 11.52 -18.48 0.46
C PHE A 113 10.93 -19.13 -0.78
N ARG A 114 11.43 -20.31 -1.14
CA ARG A 114 10.99 -21.01 -2.34
C ARG A 114 9.50 -21.35 -2.31
N GLY A 115 8.98 -21.81 -1.16
CA GLY A 115 7.57 -22.17 -1.04
C GLY A 115 6.63 -21.03 -1.42
N PRO A 116 6.72 -19.84 -0.77
CA PRO A 116 5.94 -18.68 -1.19
C PRO A 116 6.23 -18.19 -2.60
N ALA A 117 7.48 -18.29 -3.08
CA ALA A 117 7.85 -17.86 -4.43
C ALA A 117 7.26 -18.77 -5.54
N ASP A 118 7.04 -20.06 -5.25
CA ASP A 118 6.40 -21.01 -6.17
C ASP A 118 4.86 -21.00 -6.09
N ASP A 119 4.29 -20.41 -5.01
CA ASP A 119 2.84 -20.31 -4.79
C ASP A 119 2.27 -19.06 -5.49
N PRO A 120 1.29 -19.18 -6.41
CA PRO A 120 0.65 -18.03 -7.04
C PRO A 120 -0.01 -17.04 -6.05
N ALA A 121 -0.38 -17.48 -4.85
CA ALA A 121 -0.93 -16.64 -3.77
C ALA A 121 0.16 -16.15 -2.80
N GLY A 122 1.41 -16.57 -3.02
CA GLY A 122 2.57 -16.20 -2.21
C GLY A 122 3.31 -14.99 -2.77
N ARG A 123 4.22 -14.45 -1.95
CA ARG A 123 5.12 -13.36 -2.31
C ARG A 123 6.40 -13.47 -1.52
N VAL A 124 7.52 -13.17 -2.16
CA VAL A 124 8.78 -12.86 -1.47
C VAL A 124 9.20 -11.46 -1.86
N ALA A 125 9.21 -10.56 -0.90
CA ALA A 125 9.60 -9.17 -1.11
C ALA A 125 10.74 -8.77 -0.17
N ALA A 126 11.55 -7.84 -0.65
CA ALA A 126 12.66 -7.24 0.07
C ALA A 126 12.37 -5.76 0.38
N LEU A 127 12.73 -5.31 1.56
CA LEU A 127 12.72 -3.91 1.99
C LEU A 127 14.16 -3.50 2.31
N LYS A 128 14.77 -2.70 1.42
CA LYS A 128 16.10 -2.15 1.65
C LYS A 128 16.02 -0.87 2.49
N VAL A 129 16.80 -0.80 3.54
CA VAL A 129 16.93 0.38 4.40
C VAL A 129 18.35 0.93 4.29
N THR A 130 18.47 2.08 3.64
CA THR A 130 19.76 2.74 3.43
C THR A 130 20.36 3.18 4.76
N GLY A 131 21.64 2.84 4.99
CA GLY A 131 22.33 3.13 6.25
C GLY A 131 21.89 2.28 7.44
N GLY A 132 20.99 1.32 7.24
CA GLY A 132 20.38 0.50 8.29
C GLY A 132 21.27 -0.61 8.87
N ALA A 133 22.49 -0.82 8.39
CA ALA A 133 23.41 -1.82 8.97
C ALA A 133 23.76 -1.52 10.44
N ALA A 134 23.64 -0.26 10.87
CA ALA A 134 23.82 0.16 12.24
C ALA A 134 22.71 -0.32 13.21
N ILE A 135 21.57 -0.75 12.71
CA ILE A 135 20.45 -1.28 13.52
C ILE A 135 20.96 -2.44 14.36
N SER A 136 20.73 -2.38 15.67
CA SER A 136 21.22 -3.39 16.60
C SER A 136 20.50 -4.73 16.42
N ARG A 137 21.12 -5.81 16.91
CA ARG A 137 20.47 -7.13 16.92
C ARG A 137 19.16 -7.12 17.71
N LYS A 138 19.15 -6.39 18.82
CA LYS A 138 17.96 -6.23 19.65
C LYS A 138 16.80 -5.58 18.88
N ASP A 139 17.09 -4.51 18.14
CA ASP A 139 16.07 -3.81 17.36
C ASP A 139 15.53 -4.68 16.23
N ILE A 140 16.39 -5.49 15.58
CA ILE A 140 15.95 -6.49 14.57
C ILE A 140 15.03 -7.54 15.23
N ASP A 141 15.35 -8.01 16.42
CA ASP A 141 14.51 -8.96 17.16
C ASP A 141 13.16 -8.30 17.57
N ASP A 142 13.15 -7.01 17.89
CA ASP A 142 11.94 -6.24 18.18
C ASP A 142 11.12 -5.99 16.90
N TYR A 143 11.74 -5.70 15.75
CA TYR A 143 11.04 -5.67 14.44
C TYR A 143 10.45 -7.03 14.07
N THR A 144 11.14 -8.13 14.39
CA THR A 144 10.59 -9.47 14.16
C THR A 144 9.32 -9.73 14.99
N LYS A 145 9.26 -9.27 16.23
CA LYS A 145 8.03 -9.33 17.05
C LYS A 145 6.95 -8.41 16.48
N PHE A 146 7.34 -7.22 16.02
CA PHE A 146 6.40 -6.26 15.44
C PHE A 146 5.71 -6.82 14.19
N VAL A 147 6.46 -7.39 13.24
CA VAL A 147 5.85 -7.96 12.02
C VAL A 147 5.00 -9.20 12.30
N SER A 148 5.23 -9.90 13.43
CA SER A 148 4.41 -11.05 13.81
C SER A 148 2.96 -10.68 14.14
N ILE A 149 2.69 -9.44 14.52
CA ILE A 149 1.33 -8.90 14.74
C ILE A 149 0.51 -8.98 13.45
N TYR A 150 1.18 -8.84 12.30
CA TYR A 150 0.60 -8.91 10.96
C TYR A 150 0.62 -10.33 10.35
N GLY A 151 0.92 -11.34 11.17
CA GLY A 151 0.91 -12.75 10.77
C GLY A 151 2.23 -13.26 10.18
N ALA A 152 3.28 -12.44 10.06
CA ALA A 152 4.58 -12.90 9.60
C ALA A 152 5.21 -13.88 10.61
N ARG A 153 5.73 -15.02 10.13
CA ARG A 153 6.34 -16.06 10.96
C ARG A 153 7.79 -15.76 11.36
N GLY A 154 8.39 -14.73 10.75
CA GLY A 154 9.75 -14.30 11.00
C GLY A 154 10.12 -13.12 10.10
N LEU A 155 11.29 -12.55 10.35
CA LEU A 155 11.86 -11.46 9.58
C LEU A 155 13.31 -11.82 9.24
N ALA A 156 13.54 -12.30 8.03
CA ALA A 156 14.90 -12.52 7.55
C ALA A 156 15.54 -11.18 7.17
N TRP A 157 16.86 -11.11 7.27
CA TRP A 157 17.59 -9.88 6.98
C TRP A 157 19.01 -10.15 6.48
N ILE A 158 19.57 -9.20 5.73
CA ILE A 158 20.98 -9.18 5.31
C ILE A 158 21.53 -7.79 5.56
N LYS A 159 22.66 -7.68 6.29
CA LYS A 159 23.45 -6.44 6.41
C LYS A 159 24.54 -6.45 5.35
N VAL A 160 24.73 -5.30 4.70
CA VAL A 160 25.77 -5.10 3.69
C VAL A 160 26.92 -4.32 4.31
N ASN A 161 27.98 -5.04 4.72
CA ASN A 161 29.16 -4.42 5.32
C ASN A 161 30.17 -4.00 4.26
N ASP A 162 30.47 -4.90 3.31
CA ASP A 162 31.38 -4.65 2.18
C ASP A 162 30.90 -5.40 0.92
N LEU A 163 30.20 -4.69 0.06
CA LEU A 163 29.64 -5.26 -1.17
C LEU A 163 30.73 -5.76 -2.15
N ALA A 164 31.92 -5.14 -2.12
CA ALA A 164 33.04 -5.52 -3.00
C ALA A 164 33.65 -6.89 -2.63
N ALA A 165 33.51 -7.31 -1.37
CA ALA A 165 33.94 -8.63 -0.90
C ALA A 165 32.92 -9.75 -1.24
N GLY A 166 31.84 -9.44 -2.00
CA GLY A 166 30.80 -10.42 -2.34
C GLY A 166 30.06 -10.92 -1.10
N VAL A 167 29.77 -12.23 -1.05
CA VAL A 167 28.99 -12.83 0.05
C VAL A 167 29.75 -12.74 1.39
N GLU A 168 31.09 -12.74 1.40
CA GLU A 168 31.89 -12.60 2.61
C GLU A 168 31.73 -11.21 3.28
N GLY A 169 31.43 -10.20 2.48
CA GLY A 169 31.14 -8.86 2.99
C GLY A 169 29.72 -8.65 3.48
N LEU A 170 28.87 -9.67 3.45
CA LEU A 170 27.50 -9.64 3.91
C LEU A 170 27.37 -10.40 5.25
N GLN A 171 26.44 -9.95 6.07
CA GLN A 171 26.15 -10.60 7.35
C GLN A 171 24.69 -11.03 7.43
N SER A 172 24.44 -12.34 7.46
CA SER A 172 23.10 -12.89 7.65
C SER A 172 23.12 -14.40 7.92
N PRO A 173 22.18 -14.91 8.72
CA PRO A 173 22.04 -16.36 8.91
C PRO A 173 21.49 -17.10 7.70
N ILE A 174 20.87 -16.40 6.72
CA ILE A 174 20.24 -17.03 5.56
C ILE A 174 21.20 -17.23 4.36
N LEU A 175 22.35 -16.54 4.33
CA LEU A 175 23.30 -16.60 3.20
C LEU A 175 23.77 -18.02 2.87
N LYS A 176 23.92 -18.88 3.87
CA LYS A 176 24.34 -20.29 3.69
C LYS A 176 23.34 -21.15 2.87
N PHE A 177 22.13 -20.65 2.65
CA PHE A 177 21.09 -21.32 1.88
C PHE A 177 20.89 -20.73 0.49
N MET A 178 21.67 -19.69 0.13
CA MET A 178 21.50 -18.93 -1.11
C MET A 178 22.76 -19.04 -1.98
N PRO A 179 22.64 -19.42 -3.27
CA PRO A 179 23.75 -19.36 -4.20
C PRO A 179 24.31 -17.93 -4.31
N GLU A 180 25.63 -17.80 -4.39
CA GLU A 180 26.32 -16.50 -4.52
C GLU A 180 25.81 -15.68 -5.70
N THR A 181 25.52 -16.35 -6.83
CA THR A 181 24.97 -15.72 -8.03
C THR A 181 23.61 -15.06 -7.78
N ILE A 182 22.74 -15.71 -7.01
CA ILE A 182 21.42 -15.17 -6.64
C ILE A 182 21.58 -14.00 -5.67
N VAL A 183 22.47 -14.12 -4.71
CA VAL A 183 22.79 -13.01 -3.79
C VAL A 183 23.29 -11.79 -4.56
N ALA A 184 24.22 -11.98 -5.51
CA ALA A 184 24.73 -10.88 -6.33
C ALA A 184 23.63 -10.20 -7.18
N GLN A 185 22.77 -10.99 -7.83
CA GLN A 185 21.64 -10.47 -8.61
C GLN A 185 20.65 -9.70 -7.72
N MET A 186 20.40 -10.19 -6.52
CA MET A 186 19.52 -9.53 -5.55
C MET A 186 20.11 -8.20 -5.08
N MET A 187 21.42 -8.16 -4.72
CA MET A 187 22.09 -6.91 -4.34
C MET A 187 22.03 -5.87 -5.47
N GLN A 188 22.23 -6.31 -6.71
CA GLN A 188 22.12 -5.45 -7.88
C GLN A 188 20.70 -4.93 -8.08
N ARG A 189 19.68 -5.79 -8.00
CA ARG A 189 18.25 -5.41 -8.16
C ARG A 189 17.84 -4.38 -7.12
N LEU A 190 18.27 -4.56 -5.88
CA LEU A 190 17.94 -3.66 -4.77
C LEU A 190 18.79 -2.37 -4.77
N GLY A 191 19.79 -2.27 -5.65
CA GLY A 191 20.75 -1.15 -5.59
C GLY A 191 21.38 -1.05 -4.19
N ALA A 192 21.79 -2.20 -3.63
CA ALA A 192 22.35 -2.25 -2.29
C ALA A 192 23.73 -1.61 -2.24
N ALA A 193 24.04 -0.95 -1.13
CA ALA A 193 25.32 -0.29 -0.88
C ALA A 193 25.87 -0.67 0.51
N ASN A 194 27.16 -0.40 0.72
CA ASN A 194 27.77 -0.59 2.04
C ASN A 194 27.04 0.24 3.10
N GLY A 195 26.71 -0.40 4.22
CA GLY A 195 25.95 0.21 5.30
C GLY A 195 24.44 -0.02 5.23
N ASP A 196 23.91 -0.67 4.21
CA ASP A 196 22.48 -0.98 4.11
C ASP A 196 22.09 -2.24 4.90
N ILE A 197 20.82 -2.32 5.30
CA ILE A 197 20.19 -3.57 5.73
C ILE A 197 19.00 -3.86 4.80
N ILE A 198 18.78 -5.14 4.51
CA ILE A 198 17.67 -5.59 3.71
C ILE A 198 16.85 -6.56 4.56
N PHE A 199 15.57 -6.28 4.72
CA PHE A 199 14.61 -7.16 5.37
C PHE A 199 13.80 -7.92 4.30
N PHE A 200 13.34 -9.13 4.64
CA PHE A 200 12.58 -9.99 3.73
C PHE A 200 11.30 -10.48 4.38
N GLY A 201 10.21 -10.39 3.62
CA GLY A 201 8.96 -11.08 3.90
C GLY A 201 8.75 -12.21 2.90
N ALA A 202 8.31 -13.37 3.38
CA ALA A 202 8.03 -14.55 2.55
C ALA A 202 6.86 -15.31 3.16
N ASP A 203 5.68 -15.16 2.60
CA ASP A 203 4.41 -15.79 3.01
C ASP A 203 3.34 -15.54 1.93
N ARG A 204 2.07 -15.70 2.25
CA ARG A 204 0.97 -15.22 1.39
C ARG A 204 1.12 -13.72 1.13
N THR A 205 0.79 -13.29 -0.10
CA THR A 205 0.94 -11.90 -0.55
C THR A 205 0.37 -10.89 0.45
N ARG A 206 -0.82 -11.13 1.00
CA ARG A 206 -1.44 -10.26 2.00
C ARG A 206 -0.57 -10.09 3.24
N VAL A 207 -0.07 -11.20 3.80
CA VAL A 207 0.78 -11.17 5.01
C VAL A 207 2.08 -10.40 4.76
N VAL A 208 2.72 -10.62 3.60
CA VAL A 208 3.96 -9.93 3.23
C VAL A 208 3.70 -8.43 3.10
N ASN A 209 2.63 -8.04 2.41
CA ASN A 209 2.27 -6.64 2.23
C ASN A 209 1.99 -5.95 3.57
N GLU A 210 1.12 -6.51 4.41
CA GLU A 210 0.78 -5.94 5.71
C GLU A 210 2.00 -5.85 6.63
N ALA A 211 2.82 -6.90 6.70
CA ALA A 211 3.98 -6.96 7.58
C ALA A 211 5.11 -6.01 7.14
N LEU A 212 5.51 -6.07 5.86
CA LEU A 212 6.58 -5.19 5.36
C LEU A 212 6.12 -3.75 5.17
N GLY A 213 4.85 -3.52 4.81
CA GLY A 213 4.26 -2.18 4.74
C GLY A 213 4.28 -1.48 6.11
N ALA A 214 3.88 -2.20 7.17
CA ALA A 214 3.97 -1.70 8.54
C ALA A 214 5.43 -1.52 9.00
N LEU A 215 6.30 -2.48 8.70
CA LEU A 215 7.73 -2.39 9.02
C LEU A 215 8.39 -1.17 8.36
N ARG A 216 8.04 -0.90 7.11
CA ARG A 216 8.50 0.28 6.36
C ARG A 216 8.26 1.57 7.13
N LEU A 217 7.04 1.76 7.64
CA LEU A 217 6.68 2.94 8.44
C LEU A 217 7.46 2.97 9.76
N LYS A 218 7.47 1.85 10.48
CA LYS A 218 8.16 1.72 11.78
C LYS A 218 9.65 2.02 11.70
N VAL A 219 10.34 1.44 10.72
CA VAL A 219 11.77 1.67 10.52
C VAL A 219 12.05 3.11 10.11
N ALA A 220 11.21 3.70 9.25
CA ALA A 220 11.38 5.09 8.83
C ALA A 220 11.21 6.07 10.00
N GLU A 221 10.25 5.82 10.89
CA GLU A 221 10.08 6.62 12.12
C GLU A 221 11.27 6.48 13.06
N ASP A 222 11.68 5.24 13.36
CA ASP A 222 12.78 4.96 14.29
C ASP A 222 14.12 5.56 13.83
N LEU A 223 14.34 5.64 12.51
CA LEU A 223 15.56 6.19 11.90
C LEU A 223 15.44 7.67 11.48
N GLY A 224 14.28 8.30 11.70
CA GLY A 224 14.06 9.70 11.29
C GLY A 224 14.08 9.89 9.77
N MET A 225 13.62 8.91 9.00
CA MET A 225 13.64 8.93 7.52
C MET A 225 12.35 9.52 6.91
N VAL A 226 11.42 9.98 7.72
CA VAL A 226 10.18 10.61 7.24
C VAL A 226 10.50 12.03 6.79
N ALA A 227 10.35 12.31 5.50
CA ALA A 227 10.54 13.66 4.97
C ALA A 227 9.46 14.61 5.53
N PRO A 228 9.80 15.89 5.79
CA PRO A 228 8.82 16.88 6.22
C PRO A 228 7.88 17.26 5.07
N GLY A 229 6.71 17.82 5.41
CA GLY A 229 5.75 18.37 4.47
C GLY A 229 4.60 17.43 4.13
N TRP A 230 4.02 17.62 2.96
CA TRP A 230 2.77 17.01 2.53
C TRP A 230 2.98 16.28 1.20
N ALA A 231 2.63 15.02 1.16
CA ALA A 231 2.77 14.16 -0.02
C ALA A 231 1.41 13.53 -0.38
N PRO A 232 0.55 14.26 -1.09
CA PRO A 232 -0.75 13.77 -1.50
C PRO A 232 -0.63 12.85 -2.73
N LEU A 233 -1.60 11.94 -2.88
CA LEU A 233 -1.76 11.12 -4.09
C LEU A 233 -3.22 10.69 -4.24
N TRP A 234 -3.58 10.29 -5.47
CA TRP A 234 -4.77 9.52 -5.78
C TRP A 234 -4.40 8.05 -5.91
N VAL A 235 -5.14 7.18 -5.24
CA VAL A 235 -5.11 5.74 -5.51
C VAL A 235 -6.33 5.38 -6.33
N VAL A 236 -6.11 4.67 -7.43
CA VAL A 236 -7.13 4.36 -8.44
C VAL A 236 -7.07 2.88 -8.85
N ASP A 237 -7.98 2.45 -9.70
CA ASP A 237 -7.99 1.07 -10.23
C ASP A 237 -8.07 0.00 -9.13
N PHE A 238 -8.94 0.22 -8.15
CA PHE A 238 -9.19 -0.76 -7.11
C PHE A 238 -9.84 -2.03 -7.69
N PRO A 239 -9.59 -3.22 -7.10
CA PRO A 239 -10.38 -4.40 -7.41
C PRO A 239 -11.87 -4.12 -7.18
N MET A 240 -12.71 -4.64 -8.06
CA MET A 240 -14.18 -4.53 -7.91
C MET A 240 -14.67 -5.35 -6.73
N PHE A 241 -14.08 -6.54 -6.55
CA PHE A 241 -14.48 -7.52 -5.55
C PHE A 241 -13.25 -8.04 -4.79
N GLU A 242 -13.51 -8.47 -3.58
CA GLU A 242 -12.64 -9.33 -2.79
C GLU A 242 -13.31 -10.68 -2.53
N GLU A 243 -12.52 -11.71 -2.34
CA GLU A 243 -13.00 -13.05 -2.00
C GLU A 243 -13.09 -13.18 -0.48
N ASP A 244 -14.27 -13.51 0.03
CA ASP A 244 -14.46 -13.76 1.46
C ASP A 244 -13.86 -15.11 1.90
N ALA A 245 -13.91 -15.40 3.20
CA ALA A 245 -13.40 -16.67 3.76
C ALA A 245 -14.09 -17.94 3.22
N ASN A 246 -15.25 -17.80 2.57
CA ASN A 246 -16.02 -18.88 1.97
C ASN A 246 -15.83 -18.99 0.46
N GLY A 247 -15.01 -18.13 -0.14
CA GLY A 247 -14.79 -18.06 -1.58
C GLY A 247 -15.88 -17.32 -2.34
N ALA A 248 -16.70 -16.52 -1.66
CA ALA A 248 -17.72 -15.69 -2.30
C ALA A 248 -17.19 -14.29 -2.59
N TRP A 249 -17.55 -13.76 -3.76
CA TRP A 249 -17.18 -12.40 -4.17
C TRP A 249 -18.02 -11.36 -3.45
N THR A 250 -17.38 -10.42 -2.73
CA THR A 250 -18.01 -9.27 -2.09
C THR A 250 -17.46 -7.98 -2.67
N PRO A 251 -18.28 -6.92 -2.84
CA PRO A 251 -17.78 -5.63 -3.30
C PRO A 251 -16.76 -5.05 -2.33
N LEU A 252 -15.61 -4.61 -2.84
CA LEU A 252 -14.55 -4.02 -2.01
C LEU A 252 -14.98 -2.67 -1.43
N HIS A 253 -15.63 -1.81 -2.22
CA HIS A 253 -16.09 -0.49 -1.78
C HIS A 253 -17.60 -0.47 -1.50
N HIS A 254 -18.40 -0.22 -2.51
CA HIS A 254 -19.85 -0.09 -2.37
C HIS A 254 -20.55 -0.93 -3.46
N PRO A 255 -21.69 -1.58 -3.14
CA PRO A 255 -22.40 -2.42 -4.10
C PRO A 255 -22.81 -1.73 -5.41
N PHE A 256 -22.94 -0.40 -5.39
CA PHE A 256 -23.32 0.40 -6.57
C PHE A 256 -22.13 0.92 -7.37
N THR A 257 -20.90 0.62 -6.96
CA THR A 257 -19.71 1.04 -7.70
C THR A 257 -19.70 0.45 -9.09
N ALA A 258 -19.48 1.30 -10.09
CA ALA A 258 -19.41 0.87 -11.48
C ALA A 258 -18.09 0.13 -11.75
N PRO A 259 -18.12 -0.99 -12.51
CA PRO A 259 -16.90 -1.63 -13.00
C PRO A 259 -16.27 -0.80 -14.12
N SER A 260 -14.97 -0.96 -14.32
CA SER A 260 -14.24 -0.39 -15.45
C SER A 260 -14.32 -1.23 -16.74
N CYS A 261 -15.01 -2.36 -16.70
CA CYS A 261 -15.20 -3.30 -17.81
C CYS A 261 -16.68 -3.49 -18.12
N ASP A 262 -17.00 -4.11 -19.27
CA ASP A 262 -18.37 -4.44 -19.63
C ASP A 262 -18.95 -5.62 -18.83
N ALA A 263 -20.27 -5.80 -18.89
CA ALA A 263 -20.98 -6.83 -18.14
C ALA A 263 -20.54 -8.27 -18.49
N ALA A 264 -20.15 -8.51 -19.74
CA ALA A 264 -19.72 -9.84 -20.20
C ALA A 264 -18.33 -10.18 -19.63
N GLN A 265 -17.40 -9.22 -19.62
CA GLN A 265 -16.08 -9.36 -19.03
C GLN A 265 -16.18 -9.52 -17.50
N LEU A 266 -17.04 -8.75 -16.85
CA LEU A 266 -17.31 -8.85 -15.42
C LEU A 266 -17.82 -10.24 -15.04
N ALA A 267 -18.81 -10.76 -15.77
CA ALA A 267 -19.37 -12.09 -15.51
C ALA A 267 -18.36 -13.22 -15.78
N ALA A 268 -17.51 -13.05 -16.79
CA ALA A 268 -16.51 -14.07 -17.15
C ALA A 268 -15.37 -14.17 -16.13
N ASN A 269 -14.97 -13.06 -15.50
CA ASN A 269 -13.82 -13.05 -14.60
C ASN A 269 -13.95 -11.95 -13.53
N PRO A 270 -14.84 -12.12 -12.55
CA PRO A 270 -15.09 -11.11 -11.51
C PRO A 270 -13.84 -10.78 -10.66
N GLY A 271 -12.97 -11.76 -10.42
CA GLY A 271 -11.75 -11.56 -9.64
C GLY A 271 -10.67 -10.69 -10.29
N LYS A 272 -10.80 -10.39 -11.60
CA LYS A 272 -9.90 -9.47 -12.31
C LYS A 272 -10.55 -8.12 -12.63
N ALA A 273 -11.82 -7.96 -12.32
CA ALA A 273 -12.54 -6.73 -12.59
C ALA A 273 -12.03 -5.60 -11.70
N LEU A 274 -11.76 -4.45 -12.31
CA LEU A 274 -11.44 -3.22 -11.59
C LEU A 274 -12.69 -2.35 -11.45
N SER A 275 -12.71 -1.54 -10.41
CA SER A 275 -13.78 -0.59 -10.13
C SER A 275 -13.40 0.82 -10.56
N ARG A 276 -14.39 1.66 -10.81
CA ARG A 276 -14.22 3.10 -11.01
C ARG A 276 -14.25 3.83 -9.66
N ALA A 277 -13.51 3.28 -8.68
CA ALA A 277 -13.31 3.87 -7.37
C ALA A 277 -11.95 4.58 -7.30
N TYR A 278 -11.85 5.55 -6.41
CA TYR A 278 -10.65 6.35 -6.18
C TYR A 278 -10.60 6.83 -4.75
N ASP A 279 -9.40 6.83 -4.15
CA ASP A 279 -9.13 7.35 -2.82
C ASP A 279 -8.07 8.45 -2.86
N MET A 280 -8.33 9.54 -2.13
CA MET A 280 -7.36 10.59 -1.89
C MET A 280 -6.59 10.29 -0.63
N VAL A 281 -5.27 10.16 -0.75
CA VAL A 281 -4.36 9.84 0.34
C VAL A 281 -3.42 11.00 0.60
N LEU A 282 -3.16 11.32 1.87
CA LEU A 282 -2.21 12.33 2.30
C LEU A 282 -1.38 11.79 3.46
N ASN A 283 -0.06 11.68 3.27
CA ASN A 283 0.85 11.26 4.34
C ASN A 283 0.46 9.93 5.00
N GLY A 284 0.03 8.95 4.21
CA GLY A 284 -0.38 7.64 4.72
C GLY A 284 -1.79 7.56 5.30
N CYS A 285 -2.57 8.62 5.16
CA CYS A 285 -3.94 8.70 5.66
C CYS A 285 -4.91 8.91 4.50
N GLU A 286 -5.98 8.14 4.44
CA GLU A 286 -7.10 8.35 3.51
C GLU A 286 -7.88 9.58 3.96
N LEU A 287 -7.86 10.65 3.15
CA LEU A 287 -8.67 11.85 3.39
C LEU A 287 -10.12 11.65 2.98
N GLY A 288 -10.36 10.82 2.01
CA GLY A 288 -11.66 10.49 1.49
C GLY A 288 -11.57 9.76 0.17
N GLY A 289 -12.66 9.16 -0.24
CA GLY A 289 -12.74 8.42 -1.48
C GLY A 289 -14.11 8.54 -2.13
N GLY A 290 -14.22 8.01 -3.33
CA GLY A 290 -15.44 8.01 -4.10
C GLY A 290 -15.47 6.97 -5.19
N SER A 291 -16.57 6.93 -5.91
CA SER A 291 -16.73 6.03 -7.05
C SER A 291 -17.78 6.51 -8.01
N ILE A 292 -17.67 6.10 -9.26
CA ILE A 292 -18.79 6.18 -10.23
C ILE A 292 -19.77 5.07 -9.92
N ARG A 293 -21.07 5.39 -10.03
CA ARG A 293 -22.16 4.49 -9.67
C ARG A 293 -23.04 4.17 -10.86
#